data_da449cb3faf4fe91823c3dbc7d728454
#
_entry.id   da449cb3faf4fe91823c3dbc7d728454
#
_cell.length_a   1.000
_cell.length_b   1.000
_cell.length_c   1.000
_cell.angle_alpha   90.00
_cell.angle_beta   90.00
_cell.angle_gamma   90.00
#
_symmetry.space_group_name_H-M   'P 1'
#
loop_
_entity.id
_entity.type
_entity.pdbx_description
1 polymer ?
#
loop_
_entity_poly.entity_id
_entity_poly.type
_entity_poly.pdbx_seq_one_letter_code
_entity_poly.pdbx_strand_id
1 'polypeptide(L)'
;MSENRKFSVLMSVYIKENPTFLEEAVESILHQTLKPSEVVIVEDGPLTPELYQVLEKLETQSSIPIKRYPLEQNRGLGLALQYGVLQCQYDVIARMDTDDIAVEDRFEQQFELMETENLDL
;
A
#
# COMPACT_ATOMS: atom_id res chain seq x y z
N MET A 1 -16.78 1.73 -15.39
CA MET A 1 -15.65 1.81 -16.32
C MET A 1 -14.35 1.77 -15.56
N SER A 2 -13.42 0.95 -16.02
CA SER A 2 -12.14 0.79 -15.32
C SER A 2 -11.35 2.09 -15.25
N GLU A 3 -11.51 2.97 -16.23
CA GLU A 3 -10.79 4.25 -16.26
C GLU A 3 -11.15 5.16 -15.08
N ASN A 4 -12.29 4.90 -14.42
CA ASN A 4 -12.70 5.65 -13.24
C ASN A 4 -12.34 4.93 -11.95
N ARG A 5 -11.68 3.78 -12.03
CA ARG A 5 -11.30 2.99 -10.86
C ARG A 5 -9.91 3.38 -10.38
N LYS A 6 -9.78 4.62 -9.94
CA LYS A 6 -8.51 5.12 -9.41
C LYS A 6 -8.53 5.04 -7.89
N PHE A 7 -7.45 4.52 -7.33
CA PHE A 7 -7.38 4.34 -5.89
C PHE A 7 -5.93 4.28 -5.44
N SER A 8 -5.74 4.56 -4.15
CA SER A 8 -4.45 4.46 -3.49
C SER A 8 -4.43 3.19 -2.64
N VAL A 9 -3.28 2.54 -2.58
CA VAL A 9 -3.03 1.52 -1.55
C VAL A 9 -2.18 2.17 -0.48
N LEU A 10 -2.55 1.96 0.77
CA LEU A 10 -1.85 2.54 1.92
C LEU A 10 -1.35 1.43 2.82
N MET A 11 -0.05 1.46 3.15
CA MET A 11 0.51 0.57 4.15
C MET A 11 1.51 1.31 5.02
N SER A 12 1.70 0.79 6.24
CA SER A 12 2.67 1.30 7.19
C SER A 12 3.69 0.21 7.47
N VAL A 13 4.96 0.59 7.53
CA VAL A 13 6.08 -0.32 7.78
C VAL A 13 6.84 0.19 8.99
N TYR A 14 7.18 -0.71 9.93
CA TYR A 14 8.01 -0.33 11.07
C TYR A 14 9.16 -1.33 11.22
N ILE A 15 10.06 -1.04 12.13
CA ILE A 15 11.37 -1.71 12.20
C ILE A 15 11.31 -3.22 12.41
N LYS A 16 10.22 -3.74 13.00
CA LYS A 16 10.10 -5.17 13.31
C LYS A 16 9.43 -5.99 12.21
N GLU A 17 9.09 -5.37 11.08
CA GLU A 17 8.50 -6.11 9.97
C GLU A 17 9.49 -7.06 9.34
N ASN A 18 9.00 -8.15 8.77
CA ASN A 18 9.82 -9.12 8.06
C ASN A 18 10.05 -8.65 6.62
N PRO A 19 11.30 -8.48 6.19
CA PRO A 19 11.56 -7.97 4.82
C PRO A 19 11.00 -8.86 3.72
N THR A 20 11.05 -10.19 3.88
CA THR A 20 10.51 -11.11 2.88
C THR A 20 9.00 -10.96 2.77
N PHE A 21 8.32 -10.87 3.92
CA PHE A 21 6.86 -10.70 3.93
C PHE A 21 6.47 -9.36 3.32
N LEU A 22 7.22 -8.31 3.61
CA LEU A 22 6.97 -7.00 3.02
C LEU A 22 7.09 -7.06 1.50
N GLU A 23 8.13 -7.69 1.00
CA GLU A 23 8.34 -7.82 -0.44
C GLU A 23 7.18 -8.56 -1.10
N GLU A 24 6.78 -9.70 -0.52
CA GLU A 24 5.68 -10.50 -1.04
C GLU A 24 4.36 -9.74 -1.03
N ALA A 25 4.10 -9.01 0.06
CA ALA A 25 2.87 -8.25 0.19
C ALA A 25 2.77 -7.17 -0.88
N VAL A 26 3.85 -6.39 -1.07
CA VAL A 26 3.85 -5.32 -2.07
C VAL A 26 3.76 -5.90 -3.47
N GLU A 27 4.49 -6.99 -3.75
CA GLU A 27 4.41 -7.61 -5.07
C GLU A 27 3.00 -8.11 -5.38
N SER A 28 2.29 -8.64 -4.39
CA SER A 28 0.90 -9.08 -4.60
C SER A 28 -0.01 -7.90 -4.95
N ILE A 29 0.29 -6.71 -4.41
CA ILE A 29 -0.44 -5.49 -4.74
C ILE A 29 -0.15 -5.06 -6.17
N LEU A 30 1.11 -5.13 -6.58
CA LEU A 30 1.54 -4.67 -7.91
C LEU A 30 1.07 -5.60 -9.03
N HIS A 31 0.73 -6.85 -8.71
CA HIS A 31 0.30 -7.85 -9.69
C HIS A 31 -1.21 -8.09 -9.67
N GLN A 32 -1.98 -7.18 -9.11
CA GLN A 32 -3.44 -7.28 -9.14
C GLN A 32 -3.99 -7.13 -10.54
N THR A 33 -5.12 -7.78 -10.82
CA THR A 33 -5.82 -7.62 -12.10
C THR A 33 -6.30 -6.17 -12.26
N LEU A 34 -6.74 -5.55 -11.17
CA LEU A 34 -6.99 -4.11 -11.14
C LEU A 34 -5.87 -3.47 -10.32
N LYS A 35 -4.96 -2.78 -11.01
CA LYS A 35 -3.79 -2.24 -10.36
C LYS A 35 -4.10 -0.92 -9.67
N PRO A 36 -3.48 -0.66 -8.50
CA PRO A 36 -3.65 0.64 -7.85
C PRO A 36 -3.03 1.76 -8.68
N SER A 37 -3.52 2.96 -8.44
CA SER A 37 -2.99 4.16 -9.11
C SER A 37 -1.72 4.65 -8.44
N GLU A 38 -1.55 4.35 -7.16
CA GLU A 38 -0.34 4.64 -6.39
C GLU A 38 -0.30 3.72 -5.18
N VAL A 39 0.89 3.53 -4.65
CA VAL A 39 1.09 2.85 -3.37
C VAL A 39 1.77 3.84 -2.43
N VAL A 40 1.12 4.14 -1.31
CA VAL A 40 1.66 5.05 -0.30
C VAL A 40 2.15 4.20 0.87
N ILE A 41 3.44 4.32 1.18
CA ILE A 41 4.07 3.56 2.26
C ILE A 41 4.60 4.56 3.28
N VAL A 42 4.05 4.50 4.50
CA VAL A 42 4.55 5.29 5.60
C VAL A 42 5.59 4.46 6.33
N GLU A 43 6.81 5.01 6.44
CA GLU A 43 7.87 4.39 7.23
C GLU A 43 7.74 4.91 8.66
N ASP A 44 7.19 4.09 9.54
CA ASP A 44 6.85 4.48 10.90
C ASP A 44 8.08 4.42 11.79
N GLY A 45 8.94 5.42 11.63
CA GLY A 45 10.23 5.52 12.27
C GLY A 45 11.35 4.88 11.44
N PRO A 46 12.58 4.94 11.92
CA PRO A 46 13.72 4.34 11.22
C PRO A 46 13.54 2.83 11.07
N LEU A 47 14.01 2.30 9.94
CA LEU A 47 13.88 0.89 9.59
C LEU A 47 15.24 0.21 9.57
N THR A 48 15.24 -1.12 9.38
CA THR A 48 16.50 -1.86 9.21
C THR A 48 17.04 -1.65 7.80
N PRO A 49 18.38 -1.88 7.59
CA PRO A 49 18.93 -1.82 6.23
C PRO A 49 18.23 -2.78 5.27
N GLU A 50 17.83 -3.97 5.74
CA GLU A 50 17.13 -4.94 4.92
C GLU A 50 15.78 -4.43 4.44
N LEU A 51 15.04 -3.77 5.34
CA LEU A 51 13.74 -3.19 4.96
C LEU A 51 13.93 -2.06 3.94
N TYR A 52 14.94 -1.20 4.15
CA TYR A 52 15.21 -0.14 3.18
C TYR A 52 15.57 -0.71 1.82
N GLN A 53 16.36 -1.80 1.78
CA GLN A 53 16.73 -2.43 0.53
C GLN A 53 15.52 -2.96 -0.23
N VAL A 54 14.58 -3.59 0.48
CA VAL A 54 13.35 -4.09 -0.13
C VAL A 54 12.55 -2.93 -0.71
N LEU A 55 12.38 -1.86 0.06
CA LEU A 55 11.59 -0.71 -0.39
C LEU A 55 12.23 -0.05 -1.62
N GLU A 56 13.55 0.12 -1.63
CA GLU A 56 14.25 0.71 -2.77
C GLU A 56 14.13 -0.15 -4.01
N LYS A 57 14.27 -1.46 -3.85
CA LYS A 57 14.12 -2.40 -4.95
C LYS A 57 12.72 -2.31 -5.56
N LEU A 58 11.70 -2.35 -4.72
CA LEU A 58 10.31 -2.31 -5.18
C LEU A 58 10.01 -0.98 -5.88
N GLU A 59 10.47 0.11 -5.29
CA GLU A 59 10.28 1.45 -5.86
C GLU A 59 10.90 1.57 -7.24
N THR A 60 12.11 1.03 -7.39
CA THR A 60 12.85 1.09 -8.65
C THR A 60 12.20 0.22 -9.73
N GLN A 61 11.69 -0.95 -9.36
CA GLN A 61 11.19 -1.93 -10.31
C GLN A 61 9.72 -1.75 -10.68
N SER A 62 8.97 -0.97 -9.90
CA SER A 62 7.54 -0.85 -10.08
C SER A 62 7.20 0.12 -11.21
N SER A 63 6.19 -0.24 -12.03
CA SER A 63 5.60 0.68 -13.00
C SER A 63 4.51 1.56 -12.35
N ILE A 64 4.07 1.19 -11.15
CA ILE A 64 3.08 1.95 -10.39
C ILE A 64 3.85 2.84 -9.42
N PRO A 65 3.49 4.13 -9.29
CA PRO A 65 4.20 5.01 -8.36
C PRO A 65 4.14 4.48 -6.93
N ILE A 66 5.30 4.30 -6.32
CA ILE A 66 5.42 3.96 -4.91
C ILE A 66 5.99 5.19 -4.22
N LYS A 67 5.21 5.77 -3.31
CA LYS A 67 5.57 7.00 -2.61
C LYS A 67 5.84 6.68 -1.16
N ARG A 68 7.04 7.00 -0.70
CA ARG A 68 7.50 6.67 0.64
C ARG A 68 7.52 7.92 1.49
N TYR A 69 7.02 7.80 2.72
CA TYR A 69 6.93 8.92 3.66
C TYR A 69 7.54 8.50 5.00
N PRO A 70 8.81 8.85 5.24
CA PRO A 70 9.46 8.47 6.50
C PRO A 70 9.06 9.42 7.64
N LEU A 71 8.73 8.83 8.77
CA LEU A 71 8.54 9.58 10.01
C LEU A 71 9.84 9.54 10.81
N GLU A 72 10.10 10.60 11.59
CA GLU A 72 11.34 10.68 12.36
C GLU A 72 11.41 9.62 13.45
N GLN A 73 10.28 9.22 14.00
CA GLN A 73 10.22 8.22 15.05
C GLN A 73 8.95 7.42 14.93
N ASN A 74 8.94 6.24 15.55
CA ASN A 74 7.77 5.37 15.58
C ASN A 74 6.63 6.04 16.33
N ARG A 75 5.48 6.18 15.66
CA ARG A 75 4.28 6.81 16.22
C ARG A 75 3.18 5.80 16.50
N GLY A 76 3.32 4.58 16.00
CA GLY A 76 2.30 3.54 16.09
C GLY A 76 1.43 3.50 14.85
N LEU A 77 0.79 2.34 14.64
CA LEU A 77 0.05 2.05 13.41
C LEU A 77 -1.07 3.06 13.17
N GLY A 78 -1.84 3.41 14.21
CA GLY A 78 -2.97 4.31 14.04
C GLY A 78 -2.56 5.67 13.54
N LEU A 79 -1.55 6.28 14.17
CA LEU A 79 -1.08 7.61 13.76
C LEU A 79 -0.38 7.57 12.41
N ALA A 80 0.38 6.50 12.13
CA ALA A 80 1.02 6.34 10.84
C ALA A 80 0.00 6.27 9.71
N LEU A 81 -1.07 5.51 9.91
CA LEU A 81 -2.13 5.40 8.90
C LEU A 81 -2.89 6.72 8.73
N GLN A 82 -3.15 7.44 9.81
CA GLN A 82 -3.78 8.76 9.71
C GLN A 82 -2.93 9.71 8.88
N TYR A 83 -1.63 9.71 9.12
CA TYR A 83 -0.71 10.52 8.33
C TYR A 83 -0.73 10.09 6.86
N GLY A 84 -0.72 8.76 6.63
CA GLY A 84 -0.72 8.22 5.27
C GLY A 84 -1.96 8.57 4.47
N VAL A 85 -3.14 8.57 5.11
CA VAL A 85 -4.37 8.96 4.44
C VAL A 85 -4.24 10.37 3.86
N LEU A 86 -3.62 11.29 4.61
CA LEU A 86 -3.43 12.66 4.15
C LEU A 86 -2.50 12.73 2.93
N GLN A 87 -1.65 11.74 2.73
CA GLN A 87 -0.71 11.71 1.61
C GLN A 87 -1.29 11.03 0.37
N CYS A 88 -2.39 10.30 0.51
CA CYS A 88 -3.00 9.61 -0.63
C CYS A 88 -3.68 10.62 -1.55
N GLN A 89 -3.47 10.43 -2.84
CA GLN A 89 -3.99 11.33 -3.86
C GLN A 89 -5.45 11.06 -4.20
N TYR A 90 -5.91 9.82 -3.98
CA TYR A 90 -7.23 9.40 -4.42
C TYR A 90 -8.14 9.19 -3.21
N ASP A 91 -9.45 9.38 -3.42
CA ASP A 91 -10.44 9.28 -2.34
C ASP A 91 -10.67 7.85 -1.90
N VAL A 92 -10.52 6.89 -2.82
CA VAL A 92 -10.66 5.48 -2.48
C VAL A 92 -9.29 4.98 -2.04
N ILE A 93 -9.22 4.44 -0.82
CA ILE A 93 -7.97 4.01 -0.22
C ILE A 93 -8.15 2.58 0.27
N ALA A 94 -7.32 1.67 -0.23
CA ALA A 94 -7.27 0.29 0.22
C ALA A 94 -6.09 0.14 1.19
N ARG A 95 -6.39 -0.20 2.44
CA ARG A 95 -5.33 -0.41 3.43
C ARG A 95 -4.88 -1.86 3.39
N MET A 96 -3.57 -2.06 3.42
CA MET A 96 -2.96 -3.39 3.40
C MET A 96 -1.93 -3.49 4.53
N ASP A 97 -1.90 -4.62 5.19
CA ASP A 97 -0.86 -4.90 6.17
C ASP A 97 0.36 -5.51 5.47
N THR A 98 1.53 -5.37 6.10
CA THR A 98 2.79 -5.82 5.51
C THR A 98 2.92 -7.33 5.42
N ASP A 99 2.06 -8.08 6.09
CA ASP A 99 2.06 -9.55 6.04
C ASP A 99 0.87 -10.10 5.26
N ASP A 100 0.07 -9.22 4.63
CA ASP A 100 -1.07 -9.66 3.80
C ASP A 100 -0.62 -9.88 2.38
N ILE A 101 -1.02 -11.01 1.81
CA ILE A 101 -0.83 -11.29 0.39
C ILE A 101 -2.20 -11.23 -0.28
N ALA A 102 -2.37 -10.26 -1.17
CA ALA A 102 -3.65 -10.08 -1.86
C ALA A 102 -3.79 -11.12 -2.97
N VAL A 103 -4.95 -11.79 -3.03
CA VAL A 103 -5.25 -12.62 -4.18
C VAL A 103 -5.36 -11.75 -5.44
N GLU A 104 -5.11 -12.34 -6.61
CA GLU A 104 -4.92 -11.60 -7.86
C GLU A 104 -6.01 -10.59 -8.19
N ASP A 105 -7.25 -10.93 -7.88
CA ASP A 105 -8.40 -10.10 -8.27
C ASP A 105 -9.07 -9.39 -7.08
N ARG A 106 -8.37 -9.27 -5.95
CA ARG A 106 -8.95 -8.69 -4.73
C ARG A 106 -9.50 -7.29 -4.97
N PHE A 107 -8.71 -6.42 -5.58
CA PHE A 107 -9.14 -5.03 -5.77
C PHE A 107 -10.23 -4.92 -6.81
N GLU A 108 -10.18 -5.75 -7.83
CA GLU A 108 -11.23 -5.79 -8.83
C GLU A 108 -12.56 -6.18 -8.21
N GLN A 109 -12.55 -7.22 -7.37
CA GLN A 109 -13.76 -7.67 -6.67
C GLN A 109 -14.29 -6.60 -5.72
N GLN A 110 -13.40 -5.91 -5.01
CA GLN A 110 -13.82 -4.85 -4.10
C GLN A 110 -14.49 -3.70 -4.84
N PHE A 111 -13.92 -3.30 -5.98
CA PHE A 111 -14.53 -2.25 -6.80
C PHE A 111 -15.87 -2.67 -7.36
N GLU A 112 -16.00 -3.92 -7.82
CA GLU A 112 -17.27 -4.42 -8.32
C GLU A 112 -18.34 -4.39 -7.22
N LEU A 113 -17.97 -4.78 -6.01
CA LEU A 113 -18.89 -4.75 -4.89
C LEU A 113 -19.32 -3.32 -4.56
N MET A 114 -18.38 -2.38 -4.55
CA MET A 114 -18.69 -0.96 -4.32
C MET A 114 -19.65 -0.43 -5.37
N GLU A 115 -19.41 -0.72 -6.63
CA GLU A 115 -20.22 -0.24 -7.74
C GLU A 115 -21.62 -0.84 -7.70
N THR A 116 -21.72 -2.14 -7.37
CA THR A 116 -22.99 -2.84 -7.35
C THR A 116 -23.85 -2.45 -6.15
N GLU A 117 -23.22 -2.31 -4.98
CA GLU A 117 -23.95 -2.07 -3.74
C GLU A 117 -23.79 -0.66 -3.21
N ASN A 118 -23.11 0.20 -3.94
CA ASN A 118 -22.87 1.59 -3.56
C ASN A 118 -22.17 1.72 -2.21
N LEU A 119 -21.16 0.87 -1.99
CA LEU A 119 -20.38 0.87 -0.76
C LEU A 119 -19.03 1.58 -0.96
N ASP A 120 -18.46 2.04 0.15
CA ASP A 120 -17.11 2.59 0.16
C ASP A 120 -16.12 1.52 0.63
N LEU A 121 -14.88 1.65 0.19
CA LEU A 121 -13.80 0.77 0.67
C LEU A 121 -13.43 1.07 2.12
#